data_402bfbfae52af059aa744bbe578989a8
#
_entry.id   402bfbfae52af059aa744bbe578989a8
#
_cell.length_a   1.000
_cell.length_b   1.000
_cell.length_c   1.000
_cell.angle_alpha   90.00
_cell.angle_beta   90.00
_cell.angle_gamma   90.00
#
_symmetry.space_group_name_H-M   'P 1'
#
loop_
_entity.id
_entity.type
_entity.pdbx_description
1 polymer ?
#
loop_
_entity_poly.entity_id
_entity_poly.type
_entity_poly.pdbx_seq_one_letter_code
_entity_poly.pdbx_strand_id
1 'polypeptide(L)'
;MPGRWGRGRFRAVGKIIGIDLGTTNSLVAIVESGIPLVLADGQGRRLTPSVVRVPSAGEPVVGWEAKRARAAHPETTITSIKRFMGRRCDEVDSATDSPAYPIRANGSTPVAVSLHGREWSPEELSAEILKALRAIAAEGMIDRPEAAVITVPAYFNDAQRNSTRKAGELAGLRVERIINEPTAAALAYGLNSLKEKTKVAVYDLGGGTFDLSILELNKGVFQVLATCGNTRLGGDDIDRAL
;
A
#
# COMPACT_ATOMS: atom_id res chain seq x y z
N MET A 1 -19.12 -52.54 -12.85
CA MET A 1 -18.90 -51.15 -13.25
C MET A 1 -18.48 -50.36 -12.02
N PRO A 2 -17.23 -49.97 -11.87
CA PRO A 2 -16.80 -49.18 -10.72
C PRO A 2 -17.03 -47.67 -10.99
N GLY A 3 -17.69 -47.04 -10.03
CA GLY A 3 -18.08 -45.64 -10.10
C GLY A 3 -16.91 -44.68 -10.19
N ARG A 4 -17.04 -43.74 -11.10
CA ARG A 4 -16.15 -42.59 -11.32
C ARG A 4 -16.31 -41.60 -10.15
N TRP A 5 -15.42 -41.68 -9.18
CA TRP A 5 -15.26 -40.61 -8.18
C TRP A 5 -14.69 -39.40 -8.88
N GLY A 6 -15.50 -38.34 -8.99
CA GLY A 6 -15.07 -37.05 -9.50
C GLY A 6 -13.94 -36.51 -8.61
N ARG A 7 -12.76 -36.33 -9.22
CA ARG A 7 -11.66 -35.58 -8.58
C ARG A 7 -12.14 -34.14 -8.39
N GLY A 8 -12.62 -33.85 -7.19
CA GLY A 8 -12.77 -32.45 -6.77
C GLY A 8 -11.41 -31.77 -6.97
N ARG A 9 -11.33 -30.83 -7.89
CA ARG A 9 -10.18 -29.94 -8.00
C ARG A 9 -10.15 -29.12 -6.70
N PHE A 10 -9.34 -29.56 -5.74
CA PHE A 10 -8.85 -28.65 -4.73
C PHE A 10 -8.10 -27.57 -5.50
N ARG A 11 -8.71 -26.40 -5.60
CA ARG A 11 -8.06 -25.21 -6.11
C ARG A 11 -6.88 -24.98 -5.15
N ALA A 12 -5.66 -25.20 -5.61
CA ALA A 12 -4.48 -24.85 -4.86
C ALA A 12 -4.67 -23.38 -4.47
N VAL A 13 -4.66 -23.08 -3.16
CA VAL A 13 -4.74 -21.70 -2.67
C VAL A 13 -3.47 -21.04 -3.17
N GLY A 14 -3.60 -20.17 -4.18
CA GLY A 14 -2.47 -19.43 -4.73
C GLY A 14 -1.75 -18.70 -3.58
N LYS A 15 -0.43 -18.60 -3.65
CA LYS A 15 0.37 -18.02 -2.56
C LYS A 15 -0.10 -16.61 -2.25
N ILE A 16 -0.31 -16.36 -0.96
CA ILE A 16 -0.69 -15.04 -0.43
C ILE A 16 0.58 -14.26 -0.17
N ILE A 17 0.63 -13.01 -0.63
CA ILE A 17 1.70 -12.07 -0.34
C ILE A 17 1.25 -11.03 0.68
N GLY A 18 2.16 -10.55 1.51
CA GLY A 18 1.97 -9.38 2.34
C GLY A 18 2.48 -8.14 1.62
N ILE A 19 1.70 -7.08 1.60
CA ILE A 19 2.08 -5.80 0.99
C ILE A 19 1.93 -4.69 2.02
N ASP A 20 3.01 -3.94 2.21
CA ASP A 20 2.95 -2.63 2.81
C ASP A 20 2.90 -1.58 1.69
N LEU A 21 1.72 -0.98 1.50
CA LEU A 21 1.50 0.08 0.52
C LEU A 21 1.71 1.43 1.18
N GLY A 22 2.97 1.84 1.34
CA GLY A 22 3.32 3.09 2.02
C GLY A 22 3.12 4.34 1.14
N THR A 23 3.06 5.51 1.78
CA THR A 23 2.93 6.81 1.09
C THR A 23 4.15 7.13 0.23
N THR A 24 5.35 6.85 0.73
CA THR A 24 6.63 7.17 0.09
C THR A 24 7.31 5.94 -0.50
N ASN A 25 7.32 4.84 0.24
CA ASN A 25 7.89 3.56 -0.19
C ASN A 25 6.93 2.43 0.13
N SER A 26 6.94 1.41 -0.71
CA SER A 26 6.17 0.19 -0.54
C SER A 26 7.10 -1.03 -0.55
N LEU A 27 6.63 -2.13 0.00
CA LEU A 27 7.36 -3.40 -0.01
C LEU A 27 6.40 -4.59 -0.12
N VAL A 28 6.96 -5.72 -0.53
CA VAL A 28 6.26 -7.01 -0.60
C VAL A 28 7.03 -8.07 0.16
N ALA A 29 6.29 -8.92 0.86
CA ALA A 29 6.84 -10.02 1.65
C ALA A 29 6.04 -11.29 1.45
N ILE A 30 6.69 -12.42 1.75
CA ILE A 30 6.08 -13.75 1.80
C ILE A 30 6.40 -14.42 3.13
N VAL A 31 5.70 -15.49 3.43
CA VAL A 31 6.09 -16.41 4.50
C VAL A 31 6.61 -17.68 3.85
N GLU A 32 7.87 -17.99 4.09
CA GLU A 32 8.52 -19.21 3.62
C GLU A 32 8.94 -20.06 4.82
N SER A 33 8.44 -21.29 4.89
CA SER A 33 8.71 -22.20 6.02
C SER A 33 8.42 -21.58 7.40
N GLY A 34 7.40 -20.73 7.51
CA GLY A 34 7.02 -20.04 8.74
C GLY A 34 7.81 -18.77 9.03
N ILE A 35 8.77 -18.39 8.19
CA ILE A 35 9.62 -17.22 8.37
C ILE A 35 9.18 -16.12 7.40
N PRO A 36 8.88 -14.90 7.88
CA PRO A 36 8.59 -13.77 7.02
C PRO A 36 9.85 -13.30 6.28
N LEU A 37 9.72 -13.14 4.97
CA LEU A 37 10.81 -12.71 4.09
C LEU A 37 10.35 -11.54 3.23
N VAL A 38 11.02 -10.39 3.37
CA VAL A 38 10.83 -9.24 2.47
C VAL A 38 11.59 -9.51 1.18
N LEU A 39 10.86 -9.47 0.06
CA LEU A 39 11.42 -9.74 -1.25
C LEU A 39 12.16 -8.52 -1.81
N ALA A 40 13.20 -8.77 -2.58
CA ALA A 40 13.97 -7.75 -3.26
C ALA A 40 13.69 -7.79 -4.78
N ASP A 41 13.83 -6.64 -5.43
CA ASP A 41 13.82 -6.55 -6.89
C ASP A 41 15.10 -7.17 -7.50
N GLY A 42 15.18 -7.25 -8.82
CA GLY A 42 16.34 -7.78 -9.55
C GLY A 42 17.66 -7.02 -9.31
N GLN A 43 17.64 -5.91 -8.56
CA GLN A 43 18.81 -5.15 -8.13
C GLN A 43 19.11 -5.30 -6.62
N GLY A 44 18.41 -6.19 -5.93
CA GLY A 44 18.58 -6.45 -4.50
C GLY A 44 17.92 -5.42 -3.58
N ARG A 45 17.09 -4.53 -4.09
CA ARG A 45 16.41 -3.48 -3.30
C ARG A 45 15.09 -4.02 -2.78
N ARG A 46 14.86 -3.90 -1.47
CA ARG A 46 13.63 -4.35 -0.81
C ARG A 46 12.54 -3.30 -0.75
N LEU A 47 12.89 -2.01 -0.91
CA LEU A 47 11.94 -0.91 -0.93
C LEU A 47 11.70 -0.47 -2.38
N THR A 48 10.44 -0.35 -2.75
CA THR A 48 9.99 0.22 -4.02
C THR A 48 9.40 1.60 -3.75
N PRO A 49 9.96 2.69 -4.29
CA PRO A 49 9.33 4.00 -4.17
C PRO A 49 7.89 3.98 -4.66
N SER A 50 6.95 4.52 -3.87
CA SER A 50 5.53 4.66 -4.22
C SER A 50 5.34 5.83 -5.21
N VAL A 51 6.05 5.75 -6.32
CA VAL A 51 6.11 6.77 -7.37
C VAL A 51 5.71 6.15 -8.69
N VAL A 52 4.78 6.81 -9.39
CA VAL A 52 4.28 6.39 -10.70
C VAL A 52 4.50 7.51 -11.69
N ARG A 53 5.21 7.26 -12.77
CA ARG A 53 5.27 8.18 -13.91
C ARG A 53 4.36 7.67 -15.01
N VAL A 54 3.49 8.54 -15.49
CA VAL A 54 2.60 8.27 -16.64
C VAL A 54 3.13 9.06 -17.83
N PRO A 55 3.84 8.43 -18.78
CA PRO A 55 4.31 9.10 -19.98
C PRO A 55 3.15 9.38 -20.95
N SER A 56 3.36 10.26 -21.92
CA SER A 56 2.38 10.55 -22.99
C SER A 56 2.14 9.37 -23.93
N ALA A 57 3.09 8.46 -24.02
CA ALA A 57 3.00 7.21 -24.77
C ALA A 57 3.70 6.08 -24.01
N GLY A 58 3.17 4.87 -24.12
CA GLY A 58 3.69 3.68 -23.42
C GLY A 58 3.01 3.44 -22.08
N GLU A 59 3.50 2.45 -21.34
CA GLU A 59 2.95 2.03 -20.05
C GLU A 59 3.48 2.90 -18.90
N PRO A 60 2.73 3.01 -17.79
CA PRO A 60 3.22 3.64 -16.58
C PRO A 60 4.50 3.00 -16.06
N VAL A 61 5.41 3.83 -15.57
CA VAL A 61 6.68 3.43 -14.98
C VAL A 61 6.60 3.61 -13.47
N VAL A 62 7.08 2.63 -12.69
CA VAL A 62 6.92 2.62 -11.23
C VAL A 62 8.28 2.52 -10.52
N GLY A 63 8.34 3.06 -9.32
CA GLY A 63 9.45 2.86 -8.42
C GLY A 63 10.66 3.73 -8.70
N TRP A 64 11.85 3.16 -8.67
CA TRP A 64 13.12 3.90 -8.76
C TRP A 64 13.31 4.64 -10.08
N GLU A 65 12.84 4.08 -11.16
CA GLU A 65 12.92 4.73 -12.47
C GLU A 65 12.02 5.97 -12.52
N ALA A 66 10.77 5.84 -12.07
CA ALA A 66 9.85 6.97 -11.94
C ALA A 66 10.40 8.03 -10.97
N LYS A 67 10.98 7.61 -9.83
CA LYS A 67 11.58 8.54 -8.87
C LYS A 67 12.71 9.35 -9.47
N ARG A 68 13.60 8.73 -10.27
CA ARG A 68 14.69 9.45 -10.98
C ARG A 68 14.16 10.44 -12.00
N ALA A 69 13.07 10.10 -12.69
CA ALA A 69 12.46 10.95 -13.70
C ALA A 69 11.73 12.17 -13.13
N ARG A 70 11.44 12.20 -11.83
CA ARG A 70 10.62 13.23 -11.18
C ARG A 70 11.12 14.65 -11.40
N ALA A 71 12.43 14.88 -11.34
CA ALA A 71 13.01 16.21 -11.51
C ALA A 71 12.77 16.78 -12.92
N ALA A 72 12.81 15.91 -13.95
CA ALA A 72 12.60 16.30 -15.33
C ALA A 72 11.11 16.30 -15.75
N HIS A 73 10.27 15.53 -15.05
CA HIS A 73 8.86 15.32 -15.40
C HIS A 73 7.95 15.41 -14.17
N PRO A 74 7.96 16.52 -13.41
CA PRO A 74 7.22 16.63 -12.15
C PRO A 74 5.69 16.52 -12.34
N GLU A 75 5.15 17.07 -13.43
CA GLU A 75 3.71 17.11 -13.72
C GLU A 75 3.11 15.74 -14.07
N THR A 76 3.94 14.81 -14.54
CA THR A 76 3.52 13.45 -14.94
C THR A 76 4.08 12.37 -14.04
N THR A 77 4.74 12.75 -12.94
CA THR A 77 5.30 11.85 -11.95
C THR A 77 4.56 12.01 -10.63
N ILE A 78 3.72 11.03 -10.34
CA ILE A 78 2.81 11.01 -9.21
C ILE A 78 3.52 10.45 -7.99
N THR A 79 3.49 11.21 -6.89
CA THR A 79 4.02 10.83 -5.58
C THR A 79 2.92 10.94 -4.52
N SER A 80 3.07 10.22 -3.42
CA SER A 80 2.17 10.32 -2.25
C SER A 80 0.70 10.10 -2.57
N ILE A 81 0.38 9.33 -3.61
CA ILE A 81 -1.01 9.11 -4.09
C ILE A 81 -1.91 8.47 -3.00
N LYS A 82 -1.32 7.74 -2.05
CA LYS A 82 -2.04 7.16 -0.90
C LYS A 82 -2.81 8.21 -0.09
N ARG A 83 -2.34 9.46 -0.06
CA ARG A 83 -3.01 10.58 0.64
C ARG A 83 -4.39 10.89 0.07
N PHE A 84 -4.67 10.50 -1.19
CA PHE A 84 -5.92 10.76 -1.90
C PHE A 84 -6.84 9.55 -1.99
N MET A 85 -6.42 8.38 -1.49
CA MET A 85 -7.22 7.16 -1.52
C MET A 85 -8.56 7.35 -0.83
N GLY A 86 -9.66 7.07 -1.55
CA GLY A 86 -11.02 7.15 -1.03
C GLY A 86 -11.50 8.55 -0.64
N ARG A 87 -10.79 9.60 -1.06
CA ARG A 87 -11.16 11.00 -0.76
C ARG A 87 -11.93 11.64 -1.91
N ARG A 88 -12.69 12.65 -1.55
CA ARG A 88 -13.43 13.54 -2.49
C ARG A 88 -12.66 14.83 -2.66
N CYS A 89 -12.93 15.56 -3.74
CA CYS A 89 -12.25 16.81 -4.04
C CYS A 89 -12.47 17.89 -2.97
N ASP A 90 -13.65 17.92 -2.34
CA ASP A 90 -13.99 18.86 -1.27
C ASP A 90 -13.26 18.55 0.07
N GLU A 91 -12.65 17.38 0.18
CA GLU A 91 -11.80 16.99 1.32
C GLU A 91 -10.31 17.29 1.10
N VAL A 92 -9.94 17.77 -0.10
CA VAL A 92 -8.55 18.11 -0.45
C VAL A 92 -8.32 19.58 -0.19
N ASP A 93 -7.37 19.88 0.68
CA ASP A 93 -6.96 21.26 0.96
C ASP A 93 -5.87 21.69 -0.04
N SER A 94 -6.22 22.56 -0.97
CA SER A 94 -5.32 23.05 -2.02
C SER A 94 -4.10 23.80 -1.48
N ALA A 95 -4.16 24.33 -0.26
CA ALA A 95 -3.04 25.01 0.34
C ALA A 95 -1.97 24.05 0.88
N THR A 96 -2.39 22.88 1.31
CA THR A 96 -1.50 21.89 1.96
C THR A 96 -1.32 20.61 1.15
N ASP A 97 -2.29 20.25 0.28
CA ASP A 97 -2.25 19.11 -0.63
C ASP A 97 -1.93 19.56 -2.06
N SER A 98 -0.87 20.35 -2.27
CA SER A 98 -0.48 20.88 -3.59
C SER A 98 0.66 20.06 -4.22
N PRO A 99 0.36 18.91 -4.86
CA PRO A 99 1.37 18.15 -5.58
C PRO A 99 1.77 18.86 -6.88
N ALA A 100 2.94 18.48 -7.43
CA ALA A 100 3.41 19.03 -8.71
C ALA A 100 2.57 18.56 -9.92
N TYR A 101 1.75 17.52 -9.77
CA TYR A 101 0.86 16.98 -10.80
C TYR A 101 -0.57 17.51 -10.65
N PRO A 102 -1.33 17.63 -11.77
CA PRO A 102 -2.66 18.24 -11.74
C PRO A 102 -3.71 17.32 -11.09
N ILE A 103 -4.32 17.80 -10.01
CA ILE A 103 -5.47 17.15 -9.37
C ILE A 103 -6.75 17.87 -9.82
N ARG A 104 -7.77 17.08 -10.22
CA ARG A 104 -9.12 17.61 -10.36
C ARG A 104 -9.68 17.92 -8.97
N ALA A 105 -10.05 19.17 -8.73
CA ALA A 105 -10.51 19.67 -7.44
C ALA A 105 -11.94 20.26 -7.52
N ASN A 106 -12.87 19.64 -8.26
CA ASN A 106 -14.20 20.18 -8.48
C ASN A 106 -15.27 19.43 -7.68
N GLY A 107 -15.84 20.10 -6.69
CA GLY A 107 -17.03 19.67 -5.96
C GLY A 107 -16.83 18.37 -5.16
N SER A 108 -17.94 17.72 -4.87
CA SER A 108 -17.97 16.48 -4.10
C SER A 108 -17.72 15.21 -4.94
N THR A 109 -16.95 15.31 -6.03
CA THR A 109 -16.56 14.14 -6.85
C THR A 109 -15.32 13.46 -6.26
N PRO A 110 -15.08 12.18 -6.55
CA PRO A 110 -13.83 11.52 -6.18
C PRO A 110 -12.61 12.25 -6.76
N VAL A 111 -11.51 12.26 -6.01
CA VAL A 111 -10.24 12.81 -6.50
C VAL A 111 -9.79 12.07 -7.76
N ALA A 112 -9.29 12.82 -8.74
CA ALA A 112 -8.66 12.27 -9.93
C ALA A 112 -7.43 13.09 -10.33
N VAL A 113 -6.46 12.46 -10.96
CA VAL A 113 -5.27 13.09 -11.55
C VAL A 113 -5.49 13.17 -13.06
N SER A 114 -5.42 14.38 -13.63
CA SER A 114 -5.65 14.61 -15.07
C SER A 114 -4.33 14.58 -15.82
N LEU A 115 -4.07 13.54 -16.61
CA LEU A 115 -2.84 13.37 -17.37
C LEU A 115 -3.16 12.99 -18.81
N HIS A 116 -2.55 13.71 -19.77
CA HIS A 116 -2.65 13.43 -21.21
C HIS A 116 -4.09 13.24 -21.70
N GLY A 117 -5.05 14.06 -21.17
CA GLY A 117 -6.47 13.98 -21.54
C GLY A 117 -7.24 12.83 -20.93
N ARG A 118 -6.61 12.05 -20.02
CA ARG A 118 -7.25 10.99 -19.24
C ARG A 118 -7.26 11.35 -17.76
N GLU A 119 -8.33 10.97 -17.08
CA GLU A 119 -8.42 11.01 -15.63
C GLU A 119 -7.99 9.65 -15.03
N TRP A 120 -7.11 9.71 -14.05
CA TRP A 120 -6.62 8.58 -13.29
C TRP A 120 -7.12 8.68 -11.87
N SER A 121 -7.78 7.66 -11.38
CA SER A 121 -8.15 7.58 -9.96
C SER A 121 -6.93 7.22 -9.09
N PRO A 122 -6.94 7.59 -7.79
CA PRO A 122 -5.92 7.15 -6.85
C PRO A 122 -5.78 5.61 -6.79
N GLU A 123 -6.89 4.89 -6.99
CA GLU A 123 -6.91 3.43 -7.04
C GLU A 123 -6.16 2.88 -8.25
N GLU A 124 -6.35 3.47 -9.44
CA GLU A 124 -5.63 3.04 -10.64
C GLU A 124 -4.13 3.29 -10.50
N LEU A 125 -3.73 4.47 -10.01
CA LEU A 125 -2.32 4.80 -9.80
C LEU A 125 -1.68 3.93 -8.72
N SER A 126 -2.39 3.63 -7.63
CA SER A 126 -1.93 2.69 -6.61
C SER A 126 -1.85 1.26 -7.14
N ALA A 127 -2.75 0.88 -8.05
CA ALA A 127 -2.71 -0.42 -8.70
C ALA A 127 -1.43 -0.62 -9.52
N GLU A 128 -0.88 0.42 -10.14
CA GLU A 128 0.41 0.32 -10.84
C GLU A 128 1.55 -0.03 -9.87
N ILE A 129 1.56 0.58 -8.66
CA ILE A 129 2.53 0.22 -7.61
C ILE A 129 2.34 -1.25 -7.20
N LEU A 130 1.10 -1.67 -6.99
CA LEU A 130 0.79 -3.05 -6.59
C LEU A 130 1.13 -4.07 -7.68
N LYS A 131 0.98 -3.73 -8.97
CA LYS A 131 1.44 -4.55 -10.10
C LYS A 131 2.96 -4.73 -10.09
N ALA A 132 3.71 -3.66 -9.82
CA ALA A 132 5.17 -3.73 -9.70
C ALA A 132 5.60 -4.63 -8.52
N LEU A 133 4.96 -4.51 -7.35
CA LEU A 133 5.22 -5.37 -6.21
C LEU A 133 4.84 -6.83 -6.48
N ARG A 134 3.73 -7.06 -7.18
CA ARG A 134 3.32 -8.41 -7.64
C ARG A 134 4.34 -9.01 -8.59
N ALA A 135 4.93 -8.22 -9.48
CA ALA A 135 5.99 -8.68 -10.38
C ALA A 135 7.24 -9.09 -9.59
N ILE A 136 7.69 -8.27 -8.62
CA ILE A 136 8.81 -8.62 -7.72
C ILE A 136 8.50 -9.94 -6.99
N ALA A 137 7.27 -10.12 -6.49
CA ALA A 137 6.89 -11.35 -5.84
C ALA A 137 6.91 -12.55 -6.80
N ALA A 138 6.46 -12.37 -8.04
CA ALA A 138 6.45 -13.44 -9.05
C ALA A 138 7.86 -13.87 -9.47
N GLU A 139 8.85 -12.98 -9.43
CA GLU A 139 10.26 -13.31 -9.67
C GLU A 139 10.88 -14.08 -8.51
N GLY A 140 10.49 -13.76 -7.27
CA GLY A 140 11.00 -14.40 -6.05
C GLY A 140 10.27 -15.67 -5.62
N MET A 141 9.22 -16.09 -6.34
CA MET A 141 8.35 -17.22 -5.96
C MET A 141 8.26 -18.24 -7.09
N ILE A 142 8.10 -19.52 -6.72
CA ILE A 142 7.83 -20.60 -7.68
C ILE A 142 6.43 -20.44 -8.29
N ASP A 143 5.42 -20.11 -7.47
CA ASP A 143 4.04 -19.92 -7.90
C ASP A 143 3.71 -18.43 -8.01
N ARG A 144 2.89 -18.05 -8.99
CA ARG A 144 2.43 -16.67 -9.13
C ARG A 144 1.60 -16.23 -7.92
N PRO A 145 1.82 -15.02 -7.38
CA PRO A 145 0.97 -14.47 -6.33
C PRO A 145 -0.42 -14.17 -6.89
N GLU A 146 -1.45 -14.73 -6.26
CA GLU A 146 -2.86 -14.56 -6.64
C GLU A 146 -3.64 -13.75 -5.62
N ALA A 147 -3.15 -13.70 -4.37
CA ALA A 147 -3.83 -13.06 -3.26
C ALA A 147 -2.87 -12.21 -2.43
N ALA A 148 -3.41 -11.19 -1.76
CA ALA A 148 -2.63 -10.31 -0.90
C ALA A 148 -3.35 -9.97 0.41
N VAL A 149 -2.55 -9.72 1.44
CA VAL A 149 -2.91 -8.95 2.63
C VAL A 149 -2.23 -7.60 2.48
N ILE A 150 -2.99 -6.51 2.56
CA ILE A 150 -2.46 -5.14 2.35
C ILE A 150 -2.64 -4.33 3.64
N THR A 151 -1.62 -3.56 4.03
CA THR A 151 -1.68 -2.70 5.20
C THR A 151 -2.25 -1.32 4.89
N VAL A 152 -2.92 -0.74 5.89
CA VAL A 152 -3.42 0.64 5.86
C VAL A 152 -3.22 1.30 7.23
N PRO A 153 -3.13 2.62 7.31
CA PRO A 153 -3.13 3.34 8.57
C PRO A 153 -4.36 3.00 9.43
N ALA A 154 -4.21 3.01 10.75
CA ALA A 154 -5.30 2.64 11.65
C ALA A 154 -6.51 3.61 11.57
N TYR A 155 -6.26 4.88 11.23
CA TYR A 155 -7.29 5.91 11.08
C TYR A 155 -8.04 5.86 9.74
N PHE A 156 -7.64 5.02 8.77
CA PHE A 156 -8.37 4.92 7.50
C PHE A 156 -9.81 4.52 7.73
N ASN A 157 -10.73 5.31 7.17
CA ASN A 157 -12.16 5.02 7.17
C ASN A 157 -12.51 3.93 6.13
N ASP A 158 -13.77 3.52 6.10
CA ASP A 158 -14.23 2.44 5.21
C ASP A 158 -14.06 2.78 3.73
N ALA A 159 -14.26 4.05 3.33
CA ALA A 159 -14.05 4.48 1.94
C ALA A 159 -12.58 4.28 1.52
N GLN A 160 -11.63 4.68 2.36
CA GLN A 160 -10.20 4.53 2.11
C GLN A 160 -9.75 3.06 2.09
N ARG A 161 -10.31 2.23 2.99
CA ARG A 161 -10.06 0.77 3.01
C ARG A 161 -10.61 0.09 1.76
N ASN A 162 -11.81 0.46 1.32
CA ASN A 162 -12.43 -0.06 0.10
C ASN A 162 -11.65 0.38 -1.15
N SER A 163 -11.17 1.62 -1.20
CA SER A 163 -10.29 2.11 -2.27
C SER A 163 -8.98 1.32 -2.32
N THR A 164 -8.38 1.01 -1.17
CA THR A 164 -7.18 0.18 -1.11
C THR A 164 -7.45 -1.25 -1.62
N ARG A 165 -8.58 -1.83 -1.24
CA ARG A 165 -9.02 -3.13 -1.77
C ARG A 165 -9.18 -3.09 -3.28
N LYS A 166 -9.88 -2.07 -3.80
CA LYS A 166 -10.10 -1.88 -5.23
C LYS A 166 -8.78 -1.74 -6.01
N ALA A 167 -7.80 -1.02 -5.46
CA ALA A 167 -6.47 -0.93 -6.05
C ALA A 167 -5.80 -2.31 -6.17
N GLY A 168 -5.92 -3.16 -5.14
CA GLY A 168 -5.43 -4.54 -5.17
C GLY A 168 -6.11 -5.38 -6.25
N GLU A 169 -7.43 -5.26 -6.39
CA GLU A 169 -8.21 -5.96 -7.41
C GLU A 169 -7.84 -5.50 -8.83
N LEU A 170 -7.64 -4.19 -9.03
CA LEU A 170 -7.14 -3.62 -10.30
C LEU A 170 -5.72 -4.09 -10.64
N ALA A 171 -4.90 -4.40 -9.64
CA ALA A 171 -3.59 -5.02 -9.81
C ALA A 171 -3.67 -6.54 -10.11
N GLY A 172 -4.87 -7.11 -10.18
CA GLY A 172 -5.09 -8.53 -10.42
C GLY A 172 -4.81 -9.41 -9.21
N LEU A 173 -4.92 -8.86 -7.99
CA LEU A 173 -4.77 -9.56 -6.72
C LEU A 173 -6.14 -9.76 -6.06
N ARG A 174 -6.42 -10.95 -5.54
CA ARG A 174 -7.52 -11.16 -4.61
C ARG A 174 -7.11 -10.62 -3.24
N VAL A 175 -7.73 -9.56 -2.76
CA VAL A 175 -7.41 -8.96 -1.45
C VAL A 175 -8.10 -9.74 -0.35
N GLU A 176 -7.35 -10.60 0.33
CA GLU A 176 -7.87 -11.44 1.41
C GLU A 176 -8.21 -10.63 2.65
N ARG A 177 -7.33 -9.68 3.01
CA ARG A 177 -7.53 -8.80 4.16
C ARG A 177 -6.88 -7.45 3.94
N ILE A 178 -7.51 -6.44 4.54
CA ILE A 178 -6.89 -5.14 4.85
C ILE A 178 -6.64 -5.13 6.35
N ILE A 179 -5.40 -4.89 6.77
CA ILE A 179 -5.01 -4.85 8.19
C ILE A 179 -4.39 -3.50 8.55
N ASN A 180 -4.46 -3.12 9.81
CA ASN A 180 -3.86 -1.87 10.27
C ASN A 180 -2.33 -2.00 10.33
N GLU A 181 -1.60 -1.00 9.86
CA GLU A 181 -0.14 -0.91 9.92
C GLU A 181 0.41 -1.15 11.33
N PRO A 182 -0.10 -0.50 12.39
CA PRO A 182 0.39 -0.76 13.74
C PRO A 182 0.10 -2.18 14.23
N THR A 183 -0.97 -2.82 13.76
CA THR A 183 -1.24 -4.23 14.06
C THR A 183 -0.24 -5.14 13.36
N ALA A 184 0.08 -4.86 12.10
CA ALA A 184 1.08 -5.61 11.35
C ALA A 184 2.48 -5.48 11.98
N ALA A 185 2.86 -4.26 12.39
CA ALA A 185 4.11 -4.01 13.09
C ALA A 185 4.20 -4.77 14.43
N ALA A 186 3.13 -4.75 15.23
CA ALA A 186 3.05 -5.48 16.48
C ALA A 186 3.15 -7.01 16.27
N LEU A 187 2.52 -7.55 15.24
CA LEU A 187 2.63 -8.95 14.84
C LEU A 187 4.07 -9.31 14.42
N ALA A 188 4.70 -8.48 13.59
CA ALA A 188 6.07 -8.68 13.12
C ALA A 188 7.09 -8.66 14.28
N TYR A 189 6.84 -7.87 15.31
CA TYR A 189 7.66 -7.83 16.52
C TYR A 189 7.46 -9.04 17.44
N GLY A 190 6.55 -9.96 17.11
CA GLY A 190 6.31 -11.17 17.89
C GLY A 190 5.44 -10.97 19.14
N LEU A 191 4.73 -9.86 19.22
CA LEU A 191 3.89 -9.55 20.38
C LEU A 191 2.67 -10.47 20.51
N ASN A 192 2.31 -11.22 19.47
CA ASN A 192 1.26 -12.24 19.53
C ASN A 192 1.56 -13.41 20.47
N SER A 193 2.84 -13.60 20.84
CA SER A 193 3.26 -14.64 21.78
C SER A 193 3.12 -14.24 23.26
N LEU A 194 2.83 -12.97 23.55
CA LEU A 194 2.63 -12.51 24.90
C LEU A 194 1.36 -13.11 25.52
N LYS A 195 1.50 -13.75 26.68
CA LYS A 195 0.39 -14.42 27.39
C LYS A 195 -0.42 -13.47 28.25
N GLU A 196 0.18 -12.37 28.68
CA GLU A 196 -0.44 -11.37 29.55
C GLU A 196 -1.03 -10.23 28.74
N LYS A 197 -2.09 -9.63 29.31
CA LYS A 197 -2.67 -8.40 28.78
C LYS A 197 -1.62 -7.28 28.80
N THR A 198 -1.27 -6.77 27.64
CA THR A 198 -0.19 -5.78 27.47
C THR A 198 -0.68 -4.62 26.61
N LYS A 199 -0.26 -3.41 26.96
CA LYS A 199 -0.46 -2.22 26.10
C LYS A 199 0.88 -1.86 25.46
N VAL A 200 0.82 -1.56 24.18
CA VAL A 200 2.01 -1.14 23.40
C VAL A 200 1.71 0.15 22.64
N ALA A 201 2.73 0.98 22.51
CA ALA A 201 2.71 2.13 21.63
C ALA A 201 3.49 1.77 20.36
N VAL A 202 2.87 1.99 19.21
CA VAL A 202 3.54 1.90 17.91
C VAL A 202 3.73 3.32 17.39
N TYR A 203 5.00 3.71 17.26
CA TYR A 203 5.42 5.00 16.75
C TYR A 203 5.91 4.78 15.32
N ASP A 204 5.16 5.28 14.35
CA ASP A 204 5.44 5.13 12.92
C ASP A 204 5.70 6.51 12.30
N LEU A 205 6.96 6.81 12.02
CA LEU A 205 7.38 8.00 11.29
C LEU A 205 7.85 7.56 9.90
N GLY A 206 6.92 7.59 8.95
CA GLY A 206 7.19 7.30 7.56
C GLY A 206 7.81 8.47 6.79
N GLY A 207 7.93 8.32 5.47
CA GLY A 207 8.40 9.42 4.61
C GLY A 207 7.37 10.54 4.44
N GLY A 208 6.08 10.23 4.49
CA GLY A 208 5.00 11.19 4.22
C GLY A 208 3.95 11.32 5.32
N THR A 209 3.98 10.47 6.34
CA THR A 209 3.02 10.47 7.46
C THR A 209 3.73 10.15 8.77
N PHE A 210 3.17 10.67 9.85
CA PHE A 210 3.50 10.29 11.22
C PHE A 210 2.26 9.72 11.90
N ASP A 211 2.38 8.56 12.51
CA ASP A 211 1.32 7.87 13.21
C ASP A 211 1.79 7.32 14.56
N LEU A 212 1.03 7.61 15.60
CA LEU A 212 1.19 7.03 16.93
C LEU A 212 -0.09 6.26 17.28
N SER A 213 0.04 4.98 17.51
CA SER A 213 -1.09 4.11 17.87
C SER A 213 -0.85 3.40 19.19
N ILE A 214 -1.86 3.39 20.05
CA ILE A 214 -1.86 2.59 21.29
C ILE A 214 -2.71 1.35 21.05
N LEU A 215 -2.10 0.18 21.22
CA LEU A 215 -2.76 -1.10 21.08
C LEU A 215 -2.83 -1.81 22.43
N GLU A 216 -3.93 -2.51 22.66
CA GLU A 216 -4.06 -3.50 23.71
C GLU A 216 -3.97 -4.90 23.09
N LEU A 217 -3.10 -5.71 23.64
CA LEU A 217 -2.89 -7.10 23.27
C LEU A 217 -3.44 -7.97 24.38
N ASN A 218 -4.35 -8.88 24.05
CA ASN A 218 -4.92 -9.80 25.01
C ASN A 218 -5.19 -11.14 24.32
N LYS A 219 -4.48 -12.19 24.74
CA LYS A 219 -4.65 -13.56 24.23
C LYS A 219 -4.67 -13.66 22.68
N GLY A 220 -3.74 -12.97 22.02
CA GLY A 220 -3.64 -12.96 20.57
C GLY A 220 -4.62 -12.04 19.83
N VAL A 221 -5.45 -11.30 20.56
CA VAL A 221 -6.32 -10.27 19.99
C VAL A 221 -5.63 -8.91 20.10
N PHE A 222 -5.56 -8.19 18.98
CA PHE A 222 -5.01 -6.84 18.89
C PHE A 222 -6.15 -5.85 18.75
N GLN A 223 -6.28 -4.94 19.70
CA GLN A 223 -7.26 -3.88 19.68
C GLN A 223 -6.55 -2.53 19.64
N VAL A 224 -6.82 -1.71 18.64
CA VAL A 224 -6.38 -0.31 18.62
C VAL A 224 -7.26 0.47 19.56
N LEU A 225 -6.67 1.01 20.64
CA LEU A 225 -7.37 1.81 21.65
C LEU A 225 -7.47 3.27 21.24
N ALA A 226 -6.39 3.80 20.68
CA ALA A 226 -6.29 5.17 20.20
C ALA A 226 -5.27 5.25 19.07
N THR A 227 -5.50 6.17 18.16
CA THR A 227 -4.52 6.56 17.14
C THR A 227 -4.57 8.06 16.96
N CYS A 228 -3.42 8.68 16.83
CA CYS A 228 -3.28 10.06 16.42
C CYS A 228 -2.07 10.18 15.51
N GLY A 229 -2.04 11.20 14.68
CA GLY A 229 -0.93 11.36 13.75
C GLY A 229 -1.08 12.63 12.91
N ASN A 230 -0.14 12.78 11.99
CA ASN A 230 -0.18 13.84 11.01
C ASN A 230 0.08 13.24 9.63
N THR A 231 -0.93 13.30 8.77
CA THR A 231 -0.88 12.76 7.41
C THR A 231 0.00 13.59 6.46
N ARG A 232 0.60 14.68 6.97
CA ARG A 232 1.44 15.63 6.24
C ARG A 232 2.77 15.90 6.96
N LEU A 233 3.21 14.99 7.81
CA LEU A 233 4.49 15.04 8.51
C LEU A 233 5.22 13.71 8.30
N GLY A 234 6.38 13.78 7.67
CA GLY A 234 7.25 12.63 7.47
C GLY A 234 8.65 13.06 7.04
N GLY A 235 9.50 12.12 6.71
CA GLY A 235 10.87 12.37 6.27
C GLY A 235 10.96 13.32 5.07
N ASP A 236 10.04 13.20 4.11
CA ASP A 236 9.99 14.06 2.92
C ASP A 236 9.70 15.54 3.27
N ASP A 237 9.00 15.80 4.37
CA ASP A 237 8.71 17.17 4.85
C ASP A 237 9.90 17.74 5.60
N ILE A 238 10.59 16.89 6.36
CA ILE A 238 11.86 17.24 7.03
C ILE A 238 12.93 17.59 6.00
N ASP A 239 13.08 16.75 4.95
CA ASP A 239 14.05 16.97 3.87
C ASP A 239 13.79 18.29 3.10
N ARG A 240 12.53 18.72 3.02
CA ARG A 240 12.17 20.02 2.41
C ARG A 240 12.47 21.22 3.28
N ALA A 241 12.51 21.03 4.58
CA ALA A 241 12.75 22.12 5.54
C ALA A 241 14.25 22.40 5.76
N LEU A 242 15.12 21.47 5.35
CA LEU A 242 16.59 21.58 5.40
C LEU A 242 17.15 22.18 4.11
#